data_9f1f5401030e26dc8e112ac0f7828526
#
_entry.id   9f1f5401030e26dc8e112ac0f7828526
#
_cell.length_a   1.000
_cell.length_b   1.000
_cell.length_c   1.000
_cell.angle_alpha   90.00
_cell.angle_beta   90.00
_cell.angle_gamma   90.00
#
_symmetry.space_group_name_H-M   'P 1'
#
loop_
_entity.id
_entity.type
_entity.pdbx_description
1 polymer ?
#
loop_
_entity_poly.entity_id
_entity_poly.type
_entity_poly.pdbx_seq_one_letter_code
_entity_poly.pdbx_strand_id
1 'polypeptide(L)'
;MAVQVNLFRTRQLWFFPLLLLLAGCGDVGPDCATPDARNSVLKSVEDDRNNRLLNFAVDNSDTVAELLSHAKADAEKAAIKDKAKQGAVYSLDDTIVVNSKNKGAALCTGLLSLRVGDTTVQKEIDFRVEQVADGKISVSVTPFQF
;
A
#
# COMPACT_ATOMS: atom_id res chain seq x y z
N MET A 1 -72.37 -10.62 -54.08
CA MET A 1 -71.00 -10.13 -54.19
C MET A 1 -70.36 -10.25 -52.81
N ALA A 2 -69.51 -11.25 -52.62
CA ALA A 2 -68.88 -11.54 -51.33
C ALA A 2 -67.41 -11.15 -51.40
N VAL A 3 -67.01 -10.25 -50.54
CA VAL A 3 -65.60 -9.82 -50.39
C VAL A 3 -64.98 -10.63 -49.28
N GLN A 4 -64.00 -11.46 -49.63
CA GLN A 4 -63.13 -12.24 -48.70
C GLN A 4 -62.05 -11.31 -48.16
N VAL A 5 -62.00 -11.17 -46.85
CA VAL A 5 -60.90 -10.49 -46.16
C VAL A 5 -59.91 -11.54 -45.64
N ASN A 6 -58.72 -11.61 -46.26
CA ASN A 6 -57.65 -12.44 -45.85
C ASN A 6 -56.97 -11.87 -44.56
N LEU A 7 -57.09 -12.58 -43.45
CA LEU A 7 -56.33 -12.31 -42.22
C LEU A 7 -54.93 -12.89 -42.38
N PHE A 8 -53.96 -12.01 -42.65
CA PHE A 8 -52.56 -12.37 -42.51
C PHE A 8 -52.17 -12.41 -41.02
N ARG A 9 -51.98 -13.61 -40.54
CA ARG A 9 -51.57 -13.90 -39.17
C ARG A 9 -50.04 -13.82 -39.11
N THR A 10 -49.48 -12.62 -38.84
CA THR A 10 -48.07 -12.42 -38.61
C THR A 10 -47.66 -13.03 -37.26
N ARG A 11 -46.94 -14.11 -37.35
CA ARG A 11 -46.29 -14.81 -36.25
C ARG A 11 -45.05 -14.01 -35.85
N GLN A 12 -45.18 -13.13 -34.84
CA GLN A 12 -44.07 -12.36 -34.27
C GLN A 12 -43.22 -13.27 -33.40
N LEU A 13 -42.08 -13.72 -33.95
CA LEU A 13 -41.03 -14.40 -33.27
C LEU A 13 -40.34 -13.39 -32.34
N TRP A 14 -40.62 -13.50 -31.05
CA TRP A 14 -39.86 -12.80 -30.01
C TRP A 14 -38.48 -13.42 -29.89
N PHE A 15 -37.48 -12.81 -30.52
CA PHE A 15 -36.11 -13.04 -30.23
C PHE A 15 -35.80 -12.36 -28.88
N PHE A 16 -35.77 -13.12 -27.80
CA PHE A 16 -35.14 -12.71 -26.56
C PHE A 16 -33.62 -12.72 -26.76
N PRO A 17 -32.91 -11.57 -26.71
CA PRO A 17 -31.48 -11.62 -26.60
C PRO A 17 -31.14 -12.10 -25.18
N LEU A 18 -30.63 -13.32 -25.08
CA LEU A 18 -30.03 -13.86 -23.88
C LEU A 18 -28.76 -13.05 -23.62
N LEU A 19 -28.88 -11.96 -22.84
CA LEU A 19 -27.75 -11.24 -22.27
C LEU A 19 -27.05 -12.19 -21.30
N LEU A 20 -26.02 -12.87 -21.78
CA LEU A 20 -25.01 -13.50 -20.94
C LEU A 20 -24.29 -12.41 -20.16
N LEU A 21 -24.77 -12.12 -18.94
CA LEU A 21 -24.02 -11.44 -17.91
C LEU A 21 -22.83 -12.34 -17.57
N LEU A 22 -21.70 -12.12 -18.25
CA LEU A 22 -20.39 -12.56 -17.78
C LEU A 22 -20.12 -11.79 -16.48
N ALA A 23 -20.66 -12.28 -15.38
CA ALA A 23 -20.17 -11.96 -14.06
C ALA A 23 -18.72 -12.44 -13.99
N GLY A 24 -17.79 -11.57 -14.37
CA GLY A 24 -16.38 -11.77 -14.11
C GLY A 24 -16.22 -11.89 -12.61
N CYS A 25 -16.09 -13.10 -12.08
CA CYS A 25 -15.53 -13.35 -10.76
C CYS A 25 -14.07 -12.92 -10.79
N GLY A 26 -13.82 -11.61 -10.81
CA GLY A 26 -12.53 -11.06 -10.46
C GLY A 26 -12.27 -11.41 -9.00
N ASP A 27 -11.10 -11.89 -8.71
CA ASP A 27 -10.62 -12.21 -7.36
C ASP A 27 -10.59 -10.88 -6.56
N VAL A 28 -11.70 -10.58 -5.87
CA VAL A 28 -11.93 -9.30 -5.18
C VAL A 28 -11.26 -9.34 -3.80
N GLY A 29 -9.99 -9.71 -3.78
CA GLY A 29 -9.18 -9.63 -2.56
C GLY A 29 -8.58 -8.22 -2.39
N PRO A 30 -8.04 -7.91 -1.20
CA PRO A 30 -7.45 -6.62 -0.92
C PRO A 30 -6.31 -6.30 -1.90
N ASP A 31 -6.16 -5.03 -2.24
CA ASP A 31 -5.14 -4.55 -3.16
C ASP A 31 -4.09 -3.74 -2.38
N CYS A 32 -2.83 -4.17 -2.48
CA CYS A 32 -1.69 -3.53 -1.82
C CYS A 32 -1.32 -2.17 -2.40
N ALA A 33 -1.71 -1.87 -3.62
CA ALA A 33 -1.37 -0.62 -4.29
C ALA A 33 -2.36 0.52 -3.97
N THR A 34 -3.45 0.23 -3.24
CA THR A 34 -4.41 1.27 -2.87
C THR A 34 -3.77 2.33 -1.97
N PRO A 35 -4.22 3.60 -2.06
CA PRO A 35 -3.72 4.66 -1.17
C PRO A 35 -3.86 4.30 0.31
N ASP A 36 -4.95 3.66 0.70
CA ASP A 36 -5.20 3.27 2.09
C ASP A 36 -4.19 2.21 2.58
N ALA A 37 -3.88 1.21 1.73
CA ALA A 37 -2.87 0.20 2.06
C ALA A 37 -1.48 0.85 2.18
N ARG A 38 -1.09 1.68 1.23
CA ARG A 38 0.20 2.39 1.23
C ARG A 38 0.36 3.29 2.44
N ASN A 39 -0.65 4.10 2.75
CA ASN A 39 -0.64 4.98 3.93
C ASN A 39 -0.56 4.18 5.23
N SER A 40 -1.23 3.02 5.29
CA SER A 40 -1.17 2.14 6.46
C SER A 40 0.21 1.50 6.62
N VAL A 41 0.88 1.12 5.52
CA VAL A 41 2.28 0.66 5.54
C VAL A 41 3.19 1.75 6.08
N LEU A 42 3.13 2.96 5.52
CA LEU A 42 3.95 4.08 5.94
C LEU A 42 3.75 4.40 7.42
N LYS A 43 2.49 4.47 7.86
CA LYS A 43 2.16 4.70 9.26
C LYS A 43 2.73 3.62 10.18
N SER A 44 2.63 2.35 9.79
CA SER A 44 3.17 1.23 10.58
C SER A 44 4.67 1.32 10.76
N VAL A 45 5.39 1.78 9.72
CA VAL A 45 6.85 1.96 9.76
C VAL A 45 7.24 3.21 10.57
N GLU A 46 6.50 4.30 10.44
CA GLU A 46 6.72 5.55 11.19
C GLU A 46 6.49 5.38 12.69
N ASP A 47 5.51 4.58 13.08
CA ASP A 47 5.18 4.31 14.48
C ASP A 47 6.33 3.53 15.19
N ASP A 48 7.14 2.75 14.45
CA ASP A 48 8.34 2.10 14.97
C ASP A 48 9.57 3.03 14.89
N ARG A 49 9.66 3.93 15.86
CA ARG A 49 10.77 4.91 15.97
C ARG A 49 12.14 4.29 16.25
N ASN A 50 12.21 3.00 16.52
CA ASN A 50 13.45 2.26 16.75
C ASN A 50 13.79 1.30 15.62
N ASN A 51 13.10 1.38 14.48
CA ASN A 51 13.43 0.52 13.36
C ASN A 51 14.90 0.72 12.91
N ARG A 52 15.52 -0.37 12.46
CA ARG A 52 16.94 -0.38 12.12
C ARG A 52 17.27 0.54 10.95
N LEU A 53 16.36 0.69 10.00
CA LEU A 53 16.56 1.58 8.85
C LEU A 53 16.65 3.04 9.30
N LEU A 54 15.80 3.46 10.24
CA LEU A 54 15.83 4.80 10.80
C LEU A 54 17.15 5.05 11.56
N ASN A 55 17.55 4.10 12.40
CA ASN A 55 18.81 4.23 13.13
C ASN A 55 20.00 4.32 12.18
N PHE A 56 20.03 3.48 11.14
CA PHE A 56 21.08 3.52 10.12
C PHE A 56 21.10 4.89 9.38
N ALA A 57 19.96 5.42 8.98
CA ALA A 57 19.90 6.73 8.31
C ALA A 57 20.38 7.87 9.20
N VAL A 58 20.02 7.85 10.51
CA VAL A 58 20.47 8.85 11.49
C VAL A 58 21.98 8.78 11.70
N ASP A 59 22.52 7.56 11.84
CA ASP A 59 23.96 7.37 12.13
C ASP A 59 24.85 7.64 10.91
N ASN A 60 24.30 7.63 9.69
CA ASN A 60 25.02 7.90 8.44
C ASN A 60 24.68 9.26 7.81
N SER A 61 23.93 10.12 8.49
CA SER A 61 23.64 11.48 8.01
C SER A 61 24.77 12.44 8.38
N ASP A 62 25.41 13.06 7.38
CA ASP A 62 26.44 14.05 7.58
C ASP A 62 25.91 15.28 8.32
N THR A 63 24.66 15.70 8.01
CA THR A 63 23.98 16.78 8.73
C THR A 63 23.83 16.46 10.22
N VAL A 64 23.46 15.23 10.57
CA VAL A 64 23.34 14.81 11.96
C VAL A 64 24.71 14.72 12.62
N ALA A 65 25.73 14.17 11.94
CA ALA A 65 27.10 14.07 12.42
C ALA A 65 27.69 15.44 12.73
N GLU A 66 27.46 16.43 11.88
CA GLU A 66 27.90 17.81 12.12
C GLU A 66 27.27 18.39 13.39
N LEU A 67 25.94 18.25 13.57
CA LEU A 67 25.27 18.70 14.79
C LEU A 67 25.80 18.01 16.03
N LEU A 68 26.06 16.71 15.97
CA LEU A 68 26.64 15.94 17.07
C LEU A 68 28.06 16.35 17.44
N SER A 69 28.86 16.82 16.45
CA SER A 69 30.24 17.29 16.68
C SER A 69 30.29 18.54 17.57
N HIS A 70 29.24 19.36 17.53
CA HIS A 70 29.12 20.58 18.34
C HIS A 70 28.49 20.35 19.71
N ALA A 71 27.83 19.20 19.92
CA ALA A 71 27.18 18.87 21.19
C ALA A 71 28.18 18.44 22.27
N LYS A 72 28.12 19.10 23.41
CA LYS A 72 29.06 18.87 24.54
C LYS A 72 28.57 17.84 25.54
N ALA A 73 27.26 17.68 25.70
CA ALA A 73 26.66 16.80 26.67
C ALA A 73 25.94 15.62 25.98
N ASP A 74 25.95 14.46 26.61
CA ASP A 74 25.27 13.25 26.10
C ASP A 74 23.76 13.46 25.96
N ALA A 75 23.14 14.22 26.87
CA ALA A 75 21.74 14.59 26.77
C ALA A 75 21.44 15.44 25.52
N GLU A 76 22.35 16.34 25.13
CA GLU A 76 22.23 17.14 23.91
C GLU A 76 22.34 16.27 22.67
N LYS A 77 23.30 15.34 22.66
CA LYS A 77 23.47 14.35 21.56
C LYS A 77 22.22 13.48 21.39
N ALA A 78 21.64 13.02 22.48
CA ALA A 78 20.39 12.25 22.45
C ALA A 78 19.23 13.08 21.85
N ALA A 79 19.08 14.34 22.28
CA ALA A 79 18.04 15.22 21.77
C ALA A 79 18.21 15.51 20.25
N ILE A 80 19.46 15.66 19.76
CA ILE A 80 19.74 15.81 18.33
C ILE A 80 19.28 14.58 17.55
N LYS A 81 19.65 13.36 18.04
CA LYS A 81 19.24 12.11 17.39
C LYS A 81 17.72 11.94 17.39
N ASP A 82 17.06 12.24 18.50
CA ASP A 82 15.60 12.15 18.60
C ASP A 82 14.89 13.14 17.66
N LYS A 83 15.42 14.36 17.56
CA LYS A 83 14.91 15.34 16.59
C LYS A 83 15.10 14.89 15.14
N ALA A 84 16.25 14.31 14.82
CA ALA A 84 16.52 13.74 13.50
C ALA A 84 15.55 12.60 13.16
N LYS A 85 15.28 11.71 14.10
CA LYS A 85 14.28 10.63 13.96
C LYS A 85 12.86 11.17 13.75
N GLN A 86 12.48 12.23 14.47
CA GLN A 86 11.16 12.88 14.33
C GLN A 86 11.00 13.57 12.98
N GLY A 87 12.09 14.07 12.40
CA GLY A 87 12.10 14.71 11.09
C GLY A 87 12.29 13.76 9.91
N ALA A 88 12.30 12.45 10.15
CA ALA A 88 12.44 11.44 9.11
C ALA A 88 11.25 11.46 8.15
N VAL A 89 11.52 11.34 6.85
CA VAL A 89 10.50 11.31 5.80
C VAL A 89 10.51 9.94 5.15
N TYR A 90 9.35 9.26 5.23
CA TYR A 90 9.15 7.95 4.63
C TYR A 90 8.37 8.05 3.32
N SER A 91 8.70 7.22 2.37
CA SER A 91 7.93 7.03 1.14
C SER A 91 7.99 5.58 0.69
N LEU A 92 6.90 5.10 0.10
CA LEU A 92 6.82 3.79 -0.52
C LEU A 92 6.77 3.98 -2.02
N ASP A 93 7.63 3.28 -2.76
CA ASP A 93 7.66 3.32 -4.23
C ASP A 93 6.29 2.92 -4.81
N ASP A 94 5.99 3.43 -6.00
CA ASP A 94 4.73 3.12 -6.70
C ASP A 94 4.68 1.68 -7.20
N THR A 95 5.84 1.06 -7.39
CA THR A 95 5.95 -0.33 -7.83
C THR A 95 5.81 -1.26 -6.63
N ILE A 96 4.64 -1.90 -6.52
CA ILE A 96 4.37 -2.92 -5.51
C ILE A 96 4.20 -4.26 -6.21
N VAL A 97 4.94 -5.26 -5.75
CA VAL A 97 4.87 -6.64 -6.24
C VAL A 97 3.91 -7.44 -5.37
N VAL A 98 2.90 -8.03 -5.98
CA VAL A 98 1.97 -8.94 -5.28
C VAL A 98 2.53 -10.35 -5.35
N ASN A 99 3.00 -10.87 -4.22
CA ASN A 99 3.61 -12.20 -4.10
C ASN A 99 2.55 -13.31 -4.04
N SER A 100 1.47 -13.05 -3.32
CA SER A 100 0.30 -13.93 -3.27
C SER A 100 -0.97 -13.14 -2.94
N LYS A 101 -2.12 -13.62 -3.41
CA LYS A 101 -3.41 -12.99 -3.19
C LYS A 101 -4.51 -14.03 -3.07
N ASN A 102 -5.43 -13.83 -2.14
CA ASN A 102 -6.67 -14.56 -2.00
C ASN A 102 -7.82 -13.60 -1.62
N LYS A 103 -9.01 -14.11 -1.42
CA LYS A 103 -10.20 -13.28 -1.11
C LYS A 103 -10.08 -12.44 0.17
N GLY A 104 -9.26 -12.87 1.12
CA GLY A 104 -9.15 -12.21 2.43
C GLY A 104 -7.82 -11.49 2.66
N ALA A 105 -6.78 -11.80 1.88
CA ALA A 105 -5.45 -11.24 2.11
C ALA A 105 -4.60 -11.19 0.85
N ALA A 106 -3.65 -10.24 0.83
CA ALA A 106 -2.58 -10.14 -0.14
C ALA A 106 -1.24 -9.99 0.58
N LEU A 107 -0.21 -10.70 0.10
CA LEU A 107 1.19 -10.54 0.52
C LEU A 107 1.92 -9.79 -0.57
N CYS A 108 2.61 -8.73 -0.21
CA CYS A 108 3.21 -7.81 -1.15
C CYS A 108 4.60 -7.39 -0.70
N THR A 109 5.43 -7.03 -1.68
CA THR A 109 6.74 -6.43 -1.48
C THR A 109 6.76 -5.05 -2.11
N GLY A 110 7.32 -4.07 -1.42
CA GLY A 110 7.52 -2.71 -1.91
C GLY A 110 8.85 -2.14 -1.48
N LEU A 111 9.35 -1.14 -2.20
CA LEU A 111 10.58 -0.44 -1.86
C LEU A 111 10.24 0.75 -0.95
N LEU A 112 10.65 0.64 0.30
CA LEU A 112 10.58 1.73 1.28
C LEU A 112 11.81 2.62 1.14
N SER A 113 11.60 3.92 1.00
CA SER A 113 12.65 4.94 1.07
C SER A 113 12.48 5.75 2.35
N LEU A 114 13.57 6.00 3.03
CA LEU A 114 13.64 6.81 4.24
C LEU A 114 14.71 7.88 4.08
N ARG A 115 14.35 9.13 4.34
CA ARG A 115 15.28 10.27 4.31
C ARG A 115 15.39 10.90 5.69
N VAL A 116 16.63 11.07 6.13
CA VAL A 116 17.00 11.83 7.35
C VAL A 116 18.07 12.84 6.98
N GLY A 117 17.77 14.12 7.14
CA GLY A 117 18.68 15.19 6.70
C GLY A 117 19.03 15.07 5.22
N ASP A 118 20.30 14.88 4.95
CA ASP A 118 20.91 14.72 3.61
C ASP A 118 20.99 13.24 3.14
N THR A 119 20.71 12.29 4.01
CA THR A 119 20.85 10.86 3.74
C THR A 119 19.52 10.21 3.38
N THR A 120 19.50 9.48 2.26
CA THR A 120 18.38 8.64 1.84
C THR A 120 18.83 7.19 1.80
N VAL A 121 18.07 6.33 2.46
CA VAL A 121 18.27 4.88 2.48
C VAL A 121 17.02 4.18 1.98
N GLN A 122 17.21 3.00 1.36
CA GLN A 122 16.12 2.23 0.79
C GLN A 122 16.19 0.78 1.25
N LYS A 123 15.03 0.18 1.42
CA LYS A 123 14.89 -1.23 1.80
C LYS A 123 13.64 -1.82 1.18
N GLU A 124 13.76 -2.99 0.58
CA GLU A 124 12.57 -3.80 0.27
C GLU A 124 11.94 -4.28 1.58
N ILE A 125 10.63 -4.10 1.66
CA ILE A 125 9.82 -4.52 2.80
C ILE A 125 8.69 -5.42 2.31
N ASP A 126 8.42 -6.48 3.08
CA ASP A 126 7.28 -7.34 2.89
C ASP A 126 6.15 -6.88 3.82
N PHE A 127 4.94 -6.84 3.28
CA PHE A 127 3.77 -6.48 4.05
C PHE A 127 2.55 -7.28 3.61
N ARG A 128 1.62 -7.43 4.53
CA ARG A 128 0.36 -8.14 4.33
C ARG A 128 -0.80 -7.18 4.49
N VAL A 129 -1.69 -7.19 3.52
CA VAL A 129 -2.96 -6.47 3.55
C VAL A 129 -4.07 -7.48 3.74
N GLU A 130 -4.88 -7.33 4.77
CA GLU A 130 -6.01 -8.21 5.07
C GLU A 130 -7.31 -7.41 5.02
N GLN A 131 -8.33 -8.00 4.44
CA GLN A 131 -9.68 -7.47 4.53
C GLN A 131 -10.29 -7.87 5.87
N VAL A 132 -10.67 -6.88 6.67
CA VAL A 132 -11.37 -7.08 7.93
C VAL A 132 -12.86 -6.77 7.78
N ALA A 133 -13.63 -6.93 8.85
CA ALA A 133 -15.05 -6.64 8.83
C ALA A 133 -15.33 -5.22 8.31
N ASP A 134 -16.51 -5.01 7.71
CA ASP A 134 -16.97 -3.73 7.17
C ASP A 134 -16.18 -3.19 5.97
N GLY A 135 -15.45 -4.07 5.24
CA GLY A 135 -14.69 -3.66 4.06
C GLY A 135 -13.43 -2.84 4.36
N LYS A 136 -13.07 -2.70 5.62
CA LYS A 136 -11.81 -2.08 6.04
C LYS A 136 -10.64 -3.02 5.78
N ILE A 137 -9.45 -2.44 5.71
CA ILE A 137 -8.21 -3.20 5.61
C ILE A 137 -7.40 -3.08 6.89
N SER A 138 -6.65 -4.15 7.19
CA SER A 138 -5.59 -4.18 8.18
C SER A 138 -4.27 -4.43 7.47
N VAL A 139 -3.22 -3.73 7.86
CA VAL A 139 -1.89 -3.88 7.28
C VAL A 139 -0.91 -4.26 8.36
N SER A 140 -0.10 -5.26 8.08
CA SER A 140 1.04 -5.65 8.91
C SER A 140 2.31 -5.66 8.06
N VAL A 141 3.35 -4.97 8.54
CA VAL A 141 4.67 -4.94 7.91
C VAL A 141 5.53 -5.99 8.58
N THR A 142 6.17 -6.85 7.80
CA THR A 142 7.14 -7.81 8.33
C THR A 142 8.35 -7.04 8.84
N PRO A 143 8.81 -7.27 10.10
CA PRO A 143 9.99 -6.63 10.61
C PRO A 143 11.17 -6.89 9.70
N PHE A 144 11.75 -5.83 9.12
CA PHE A 144 12.90 -5.97 8.26
C PHE A 144 14.16 -6.05 9.10
N GLN A 145 14.97 -7.06 8.80
CA GLN A 145 16.32 -7.22 9.37
C GLN A 145 17.33 -6.76 8.32
N PHE A 146 18.40 -6.14 8.81
CA PHE A 146 19.58 -5.85 7.98
C PHE A 146 20.50 -7.05 7.98
#